data_503935c5a55531efbb2ddfc0f7c296ad
#
_entry.id   503935c5a55531efbb2ddfc0f7c296ad
#
_cell.length_a   1.000
_cell.length_b   1.000
_cell.length_c   1.000
_cell.angle_alpha   90.00
_cell.angle_beta   90.00
_cell.angle_gamma   90.00
#
_symmetry.space_group_name_H-M   'P 1'
#
loop_
_entity.id
_entity.type
_entity.pdbx_description
1 polymer ?
#
loop_
_entity_poly.entity_id
_entity_poly.type
_entity_poly.pdbx_seq_one_letter_code
_entity_poly.pdbx_strand_id
1 'polypeptide(L)'
;EHCKDLRRLSLSGLLTDKVFEYIGTYAKKMEMLSVAFAGDSDLGMHHVLSGCDSLRKLEIRDCPFGDKALLANASKLETMRSLWMSSCSVSFGACKLLGQKMPKLNVEVIDERGAPDSRPESCPVERVFIYRTVAGPRFDMPGFVWNMDQD
;
A
#
# COMPACT_ATOMS: atom_id res chain seq x y z
N GLU A 1 -8.65 -23.81 2.33
CA GLU A 1 -9.70 -24.47 1.55
C GLU A 1 -11.09 -23.92 1.81
N HIS A 2 -11.41 -23.55 3.06
CA HIS A 2 -12.74 -23.04 3.44
C HIS A 2 -12.93 -21.55 3.15
N CYS A 3 -11.91 -20.86 2.63
CA CYS A 3 -11.92 -19.40 2.43
C CYS A 3 -12.11 -18.96 0.98
N LYS A 4 -12.55 -19.84 0.09
CA LYS A 4 -12.72 -19.55 -1.34
C LYS A 4 -13.65 -18.37 -1.63
N ASP A 5 -14.68 -18.21 -0.81
CA ASP A 5 -15.71 -17.18 -1.00
C ASP A 5 -15.52 -15.97 -0.11
N LEU A 6 -14.41 -15.94 0.64
CA LEU A 6 -14.10 -14.82 1.54
C LEU A 6 -13.82 -13.56 0.74
N ARG A 7 -14.56 -12.49 1.03
CA ARG A 7 -14.42 -11.21 0.32
C ARG A 7 -13.73 -10.14 1.15
N ARG A 8 -13.87 -10.23 2.48
CA ARG A 8 -13.27 -9.26 3.41
C ARG A 8 -12.60 -9.99 4.55
N LEU A 9 -11.38 -9.57 4.87
CA LEU A 9 -10.61 -10.16 5.95
C LEU A 9 -9.83 -9.08 6.68
N SER A 10 -9.84 -9.14 8.00
CA SER A 10 -9.00 -8.30 8.83
C SER A 10 -8.15 -9.20 9.72
N LEU A 11 -6.84 -9.00 9.69
CA LEU A 11 -5.87 -9.79 10.44
C LEU A 11 -4.98 -8.90 11.28
N SER A 12 -4.66 -9.33 12.48
CA SER A 12 -3.75 -8.63 13.37
C SER A 12 -2.95 -9.62 14.19
N GLY A 13 -1.68 -9.30 14.44
CA GLY A 13 -0.81 -10.11 15.28
C GLY A 13 0.40 -10.66 14.55
N LEU A 14 1.17 -11.47 15.24
CA LEU A 14 2.45 -12.03 14.78
C LEU A 14 2.25 -13.13 13.72
N LEU A 15 1.84 -12.74 12.53
CA LEU A 15 1.65 -13.65 11.40
C LEU A 15 2.87 -13.58 10.48
N THR A 16 3.26 -14.72 9.95
CA THR A 16 4.38 -14.82 9.02
C THR A 16 3.95 -14.63 7.56
N ASP A 17 4.91 -14.50 6.66
CA ASP A 17 4.65 -14.45 5.21
C ASP A 17 3.89 -15.68 4.71
N LYS A 18 3.96 -16.79 5.42
CA LYS A 18 3.23 -18.03 5.09
C LYS A 18 1.72 -17.83 5.07
N VAL A 19 1.19 -17.01 5.98
CA VAL A 19 -0.24 -16.67 6.00
C VAL A 19 -0.62 -15.91 4.75
N PHE A 20 0.21 -14.97 4.32
CA PHE A 20 -0.03 -14.20 3.09
C PHE A 20 0.04 -15.06 1.84
N GLU A 21 0.94 -16.05 1.83
CA GLU A 21 1.01 -17.04 0.76
C GLU A 21 -0.31 -17.83 0.65
N TYR A 22 -0.86 -18.28 1.78
CA TYR A 22 -2.17 -18.94 1.80
C TYR A 22 -3.29 -18.04 1.30
N ILE A 23 -3.31 -16.79 1.72
CA ILE A 23 -4.31 -15.81 1.27
C ILE A 23 -4.22 -15.66 -0.26
N GLY A 24 -3.03 -15.45 -0.80
CA GLY A 24 -2.82 -15.31 -2.23
C GLY A 24 -3.18 -16.56 -3.03
N THR A 25 -2.98 -17.73 -2.44
CA THR A 25 -3.28 -19.00 -3.10
C THR A 25 -4.77 -19.33 -3.13
N TYR A 26 -5.49 -19.09 -2.03
CA TYR A 26 -6.86 -19.59 -1.86
C TYR A 26 -7.94 -18.52 -1.85
N ALA A 27 -7.64 -17.29 -1.45
CA ALA A 27 -8.64 -16.23 -1.31
C ALA A 27 -8.82 -15.42 -2.61
N LYS A 28 -9.22 -16.09 -3.68
CA LYS A 28 -9.32 -15.48 -5.01
C LYS A 28 -10.44 -14.45 -5.16
N LYS A 29 -11.45 -14.50 -4.30
CA LYS A 29 -12.56 -13.55 -4.30
C LYS A 29 -12.38 -12.41 -3.29
N MET A 30 -11.23 -12.34 -2.64
CA MET A 30 -10.92 -11.30 -1.67
C MET A 30 -10.98 -9.92 -2.32
N GLU A 31 -11.81 -9.05 -1.80
CA GLU A 31 -11.98 -7.67 -2.26
C GLU A 31 -11.33 -6.66 -1.33
N MET A 32 -11.31 -6.94 -0.03
CA MET A 32 -10.72 -6.07 0.97
C MET A 32 -9.91 -6.88 1.98
N LEU A 33 -8.68 -6.44 2.22
CA LEU A 33 -7.80 -7.01 3.23
C LEU A 33 -7.25 -5.89 4.10
N SER A 34 -7.37 -6.05 5.41
CA SER A 34 -6.78 -5.16 6.40
C SER A 34 -5.81 -5.96 7.26
N VAL A 35 -4.57 -5.50 7.38
CA VAL A 35 -3.51 -6.23 8.07
C VAL A 35 -2.77 -5.29 9.01
N ALA A 36 -2.53 -5.74 10.23
CA ALA A 36 -1.74 -5.00 11.22
C ALA A 36 -0.78 -5.92 11.97
N PHE A 37 0.44 -5.44 12.21
CA PHE A 37 1.48 -6.15 12.98
C PHE A 37 1.79 -7.54 12.43
N ALA A 38 1.84 -7.70 11.11
CA ALA A 38 1.97 -9.01 10.48
C ALA A 38 2.95 -9.00 9.30
N GLY A 39 3.48 -10.17 8.98
CA GLY A 39 4.44 -10.37 7.91
C GLY A 39 5.89 -10.30 8.38
N ASP A 40 6.77 -10.94 7.62
CA ASP A 40 8.21 -10.97 7.92
C ASP A 40 9.02 -10.15 6.92
N SER A 41 8.51 -10.00 5.69
CA SER A 41 9.25 -9.36 4.60
C SER A 41 8.30 -8.84 3.51
N ASP A 42 8.86 -8.18 2.50
CA ASP A 42 8.14 -7.72 1.31
C ASP A 42 7.44 -8.86 0.54
N LEU A 43 7.88 -10.08 0.74
CA LEU A 43 7.31 -11.25 0.07
C LEU A 43 5.84 -11.48 0.45
N GLY A 44 5.45 -11.18 1.68
CA GLY A 44 4.05 -11.29 2.11
C GLY A 44 3.12 -10.46 1.26
N MET A 45 3.45 -9.20 1.05
CA MET A 45 2.65 -8.32 0.19
C MET A 45 2.64 -8.78 -1.26
N HIS A 46 3.77 -9.30 -1.75
CA HIS A 46 3.87 -9.85 -3.10
C HIS A 46 2.89 -11.03 -3.29
N HIS A 47 2.81 -11.95 -2.34
CA HIS A 47 1.86 -13.07 -2.41
C HIS A 47 0.41 -12.60 -2.51
N VAL A 48 0.03 -11.62 -1.72
CA VAL A 48 -1.33 -11.08 -1.74
C VAL A 48 -1.63 -10.39 -3.06
N LEU A 49 -0.76 -9.49 -3.50
CA LEU A 49 -1.00 -8.70 -4.71
C LEU A 49 -0.94 -9.55 -5.98
N SER A 50 -0.11 -10.58 -6.03
CA SER A 50 -0.03 -11.46 -7.19
C SER A 50 -1.12 -12.53 -7.20
N GLY A 51 -1.68 -12.89 -6.05
CA GLY A 51 -2.62 -14.00 -5.92
C GLY A 51 -4.09 -13.59 -5.79
N CYS A 52 -4.39 -12.43 -5.22
CA CYS A 52 -5.76 -11.97 -4.98
C CYS A 52 -6.23 -11.08 -6.12
N ASP A 53 -6.71 -11.68 -7.20
CA ASP A 53 -7.07 -10.97 -8.43
C ASP A 53 -8.25 -10.02 -8.28
N SER A 54 -9.10 -10.24 -7.28
CA SER A 54 -10.28 -9.41 -7.02
C SER A 54 -10.03 -8.31 -5.99
N LEU A 55 -8.80 -8.19 -5.48
CA LEU A 55 -8.49 -7.25 -4.41
C LEU A 55 -8.64 -5.81 -4.90
N ARG A 56 -9.43 -5.02 -4.16
CA ARG A 56 -9.72 -3.64 -4.49
C ARG A 56 -9.26 -2.67 -3.41
N LYS A 57 -9.19 -3.14 -2.16
CA LYS A 57 -8.78 -2.32 -1.04
C LYS A 57 -7.81 -3.08 -0.15
N LEU A 58 -6.66 -2.49 0.13
CA LEU A 58 -5.64 -3.05 1.00
C LEU A 58 -5.22 -2.00 2.02
N GLU A 59 -5.36 -2.32 3.29
CA GLU A 59 -4.92 -1.49 4.40
C GLU A 59 -3.84 -2.23 5.18
N ILE A 60 -2.68 -1.59 5.35
CA ILE A 60 -1.53 -2.18 6.01
C ILE A 60 -1.03 -1.22 7.09
N ARG A 61 -0.92 -1.72 8.31
CA ARG A 61 -0.44 -0.93 9.43
C ARG A 61 0.60 -1.69 10.24
N ASP A 62 1.69 -1.02 10.59
CA ASP A 62 2.76 -1.57 11.42
C ASP A 62 3.28 -2.91 10.91
N CYS A 63 3.54 -3.00 9.60
CA CYS A 63 4.08 -4.19 8.95
C CYS A 63 5.44 -3.87 8.32
N PRO A 64 6.32 -4.87 8.14
CA PRO A 64 7.68 -4.63 7.62
C PRO A 64 7.74 -4.43 6.10
N PHE A 65 6.62 -4.24 5.45
CA PHE A 65 6.56 -4.05 4.01
C PHE A 65 7.18 -2.70 3.61
N GLY A 66 8.05 -2.72 2.64
CA GLY A 66 8.84 -1.57 2.23
C GLY A 66 8.78 -1.27 0.74
N ASP A 67 9.82 -0.61 0.26
CA ASP A 67 9.92 -0.12 -1.12
C ASP A 67 9.77 -1.22 -2.17
N LYS A 68 10.37 -2.39 -1.93
CA LYS A 68 10.26 -3.52 -2.86
C LYS A 68 8.83 -4.04 -2.96
N ALA A 69 8.12 -4.13 -1.83
CA ALA A 69 6.72 -4.55 -1.84
C ALA A 69 5.86 -3.61 -2.66
N LEU A 70 6.12 -2.31 -2.54
CA LEU A 70 5.39 -1.28 -3.26
C LEU A 70 5.73 -1.25 -4.75
N LEU A 71 7.01 -1.15 -5.09
CA LEU A 71 7.46 -0.93 -6.47
C LEU A 71 7.42 -2.19 -7.33
N ALA A 72 7.74 -3.36 -6.78
CA ALA A 72 7.72 -4.61 -7.53
C ALA A 72 6.30 -5.03 -7.93
N ASN A 73 5.29 -4.56 -7.20
CA ASN A 73 3.88 -4.89 -7.44
C ASN A 73 3.09 -3.72 -8.02
N ALA A 74 3.77 -2.71 -8.55
CA ALA A 74 3.14 -1.48 -9.04
C ALA A 74 2.04 -1.75 -10.09
N SER A 75 2.25 -2.72 -10.99
CA SER A 75 1.26 -3.08 -12.01
C SER A 75 -0.08 -3.54 -11.41
N LYS A 76 -0.05 -4.17 -10.25
CA LYS A 76 -1.27 -4.60 -9.55
C LYS A 76 -2.00 -3.42 -8.90
N LEU A 77 -1.29 -2.37 -8.55
CA LEU A 77 -1.89 -1.16 -7.99
C LEU A 77 -2.76 -0.43 -9.03
N GLU A 78 -2.46 -0.57 -10.31
CA GLU A 78 -3.28 0.04 -11.37
C GLU A 78 -4.73 -0.44 -11.36
N THR A 79 -4.97 -1.68 -10.96
CA THR A 79 -6.32 -2.26 -10.91
C THR A 79 -6.95 -2.15 -9.54
N MET A 80 -6.16 -1.84 -8.51
CA MET A 80 -6.62 -1.67 -7.14
C MET A 80 -7.29 -0.31 -6.96
N ARG A 81 -8.35 -0.25 -6.18
CA ARG A 81 -9.06 0.99 -5.90
C ARG A 81 -8.32 1.86 -4.89
N SER A 82 -7.82 1.26 -3.82
CA SER A 82 -7.02 2.00 -2.83
C SER A 82 -6.05 1.11 -2.09
N LEU A 83 -4.89 1.67 -1.78
CA LEU A 83 -3.89 1.09 -0.88
C LEU A 83 -3.54 2.13 0.16
N TRP A 84 -3.57 1.74 1.42
CA TRP A 84 -3.13 2.57 2.53
C TRP A 84 -2.08 1.85 3.35
N MET A 85 -0.95 2.50 3.58
CA MET A 85 0.13 1.97 4.40
C MET A 85 0.49 2.98 5.48
N SER A 86 0.56 2.54 6.73
CA SER A 86 0.91 3.37 7.89
C SER A 86 1.96 2.66 8.73
N SER A 87 2.98 3.39 9.14
CA SER A 87 4.08 2.84 9.96
C SER A 87 4.71 1.59 9.32
N CYS A 88 4.94 1.66 8.02
CA CYS A 88 5.63 0.64 7.25
C CYS A 88 7.02 1.15 6.84
N SER A 89 7.82 0.32 6.18
CA SER A 89 9.19 0.65 5.79
C SER A 89 9.29 1.30 4.40
N VAL A 90 8.27 2.03 4.00
CA VAL A 90 8.23 2.71 2.70
C VAL A 90 8.94 4.07 2.80
N SER A 91 9.83 4.35 1.85
CA SER A 91 10.56 5.63 1.79
C SER A 91 9.81 6.67 0.95
N PHE A 92 10.14 7.94 1.21
CA PHE A 92 9.63 9.07 0.42
C PHE A 92 10.00 8.94 -1.06
N GLY A 93 11.23 8.52 -1.36
CA GLY A 93 11.71 8.32 -2.72
C GLY A 93 10.92 7.25 -3.48
N ALA A 94 10.52 6.16 -2.82
CA ALA A 94 9.70 5.12 -3.44
C ALA A 94 8.31 5.64 -3.80
N CYS A 95 7.70 6.43 -2.92
CA CYS A 95 6.40 7.05 -3.19
C CYS A 95 6.46 8.00 -4.38
N LYS A 96 7.50 8.82 -4.43
CA LYS A 96 7.75 9.75 -5.52
C LYS A 96 7.95 9.03 -6.87
N LEU A 97 8.75 7.97 -6.85
CA LEU A 97 8.99 7.14 -8.03
C LEU A 97 7.70 6.47 -8.52
N LEU A 98 6.88 5.98 -7.61
CA LEU A 98 5.59 5.36 -7.95
C LEU A 98 4.67 6.37 -8.62
N GLY A 99 4.54 7.58 -8.08
CA GLY A 99 3.73 8.64 -8.67
C GLY A 99 4.17 8.98 -10.09
N GLN A 100 5.49 9.05 -10.33
CA GLN A 100 6.04 9.33 -11.64
C GLN A 100 5.76 8.21 -12.65
N LYS A 101 5.86 6.94 -12.21
CA LYS A 101 5.63 5.78 -13.09
C LYS A 101 4.16 5.50 -13.36
N MET A 102 3.28 5.90 -12.45
CA MET A 102 1.87 5.54 -12.46
C MET A 102 1.01 6.81 -12.41
N PRO A 103 0.99 7.61 -13.47
CA PRO A 103 0.31 8.93 -13.44
C PRO A 103 -1.21 8.85 -13.27
N LYS A 104 -1.81 7.68 -13.41
CA LYS A 104 -3.24 7.47 -13.18
C LYS A 104 -3.58 7.19 -11.71
N LEU A 105 -2.58 6.98 -10.88
CA LEU A 105 -2.76 6.81 -9.45
C LEU A 105 -2.52 8.12 -8.73
N ASN A 106 -3.36 8.42 -7.75
CA ASN A 106 -3.11 9.52 -6.82
C ASN A 106 -2.29 8.95 -5.66
N VAL A 107 -1.10 9.48 -5.45
CA VAL A 107 -0.21 9.06 -4.37
C VAL A 107 -0.07 10.22 -3.40
N GLU A 108 -0.62 10.06 -2.21
CA GLU A 108 -0.54 11.04 -1.14
C GLU A 108 0.37 10.51 -0.01
N VAL A 109 1.35 11.29 0.39
CA VAL A 109 2.19 11.01 1.54
C VAL A 109 1.76 11.91 2.68
N ILE A 110 1.46 11.32 3.82
CA ILE A 110 1.04 12.05 5.03
C ILE A 110 2.17 11.97 6.05
N ASP A 111 2.68 13.12 6.47
CA ASP A 111 3.68 13.18 7.53
C ASP A 111 3.35 14.29 8.53
N GLU A 112 2.69 13.89 9.61
CA GLU A 112 2.27 14.78 10.68
C GLU A 112 3.44 15.25 11.57
N ARG A 113 4.63 14.66 11.41
CA ARG A 113 5.82 15.03 12.16
C ARG A 113 6.43 16.38 11.72
N GLY A 114 5.83 16.97 10.70
CA GLY A 114 6.31 18.19 10.07
C GLY A 114 7.24 17.88 8.91
N ALA A 115 6.92 18.46 7.77
CA ALA A 115 7.68 18.27 6.55
C ALA A 115 8.69 19.38 6.37
N PRO A 116 9.97 19.10 6.45
CA PRO A 116 10.92 20.03 5.85
C PRO A 116 10.85 19.90 4.32
N ASP A 117 10.87 21.02 3.63
CA ASP A 117 10.93 21.09 2.16
C ASP A 117 12.14 20.32 1.58
N SER A 118 13.07 19.92 2.44
CA SER A 118 14.32 19.26 2.11
C SER A 118 14.38 17.81 2.58
N ARG A 119 13.25 17.10 2.64
CA ARG A 119 13.21 15.73 3.12
C ARG A 119 14.06 14.80 2.27
N PRO A 120 14.99 14.01 2.85
CA PRO A 120 15.78 13.03 2.10
C PRO A 120 14.87 11.95 1.49
N GLU A 121 15.20 11.50 0.28
CA GLU A 121 14.42 10.44 -0.40
C GLU A 121 14.43 9.10 0.35
N SER A 122 15.45 8.86 1.16
CA SER A 122 15.56 7.66 1.99
C SER A 122 14.77 7.74 3.30
N CYS A 123 14.18 8.89 3.61
CA CYS A 123 13.44 9.08 4.85
C CYS A 123 12.13 8.27 4.81
N PRO A 124 11.83 7.46 5.86
CA PRO A 124 10.57 6.75 5.90
C PRO A 124 9.39 7.71 6.01
N VAL A 125 8.32 7.39 5.31
CA VAL A 125 7.08 8.15 5.39
C VAL A 125 6.23 7.64 6.56
N GLU A 126 5.44 8.51 7.14
CA GLU A 126 4.53 8.13 8.21
C GLU A 126 3.35 7.33 7.68
N ARG A 127 2.73 7.83 6.63
CA ARG A 127 1.62 7.16 5.94
C ARG A 127 1.71 7.42 4.45
N VAL A 128 1.33 6.45 3.65
CA VAL A 128 1.13 6.61 2.21
C VAL A 128 -0.26 6.13 1.85
N PHE A 129 -0.96 6.93 1.07
CA PHE A 129 -2.27 6.59 0.54
C PHE A 129 -2.23 6.64 -0.99
N ILE A 130 -2.54 5.51 -1.63
CA ILE A 130 -2.53 5.37 -3.08
C ILE A 130 -3.94 4.99 -3.50
N TYR A 131 -4.53 5.77 -4.40
CA TYR A 131 -5.91 5.54 -4.81
C TYR A 131 -6.17 6.02 -6.23
N ARG A 132 -7.28 5.59 -6.79
CA ARG A 132 -7.77 6.04 -8.08
C ARG A 132 -9.03 6.87 -7.88
N THR A 133 -9.07 7.99 -8.53
CA THR A 133 -10.27 8.84 -8.54
C THR A 133 -10.47 9.44 -9.92
N VAL A 134 -11.72 9.61 -10.29
CA VAL A 134 -12.09 10.33 -11.52
C VAL A 134 -12.07 11.84 -11.34
N ALA A 135 -12.04 12.29 -10.09
CA ALA A 135 -12.03 13.73 -9.76
C ALA A 135 -10.64 14.37 -9.86
N GLY A 136 -9.59 13.56 -10.01
CA GLY A 136 -8.21 14.05 -10.04
C GLY A 136 -7.64 14.37 -8.67
N PRO A 137 -6.45 14.98 -8.60
CA PRO A 137 -5.80 15.31 -7.34
C PRO A 137 -6.57 16.36 -6.55
N ARG A 138 -6.45 16.30 -5.23
CA ARG A 138 -7.04 17.27 -4.32
C ARG A 138 -6.14 18.51 -4.23
N PHE A 139 -6.76 19.68 -4.12
CA PHE A 139 -6.04 20.96 -3.97
C PHE A 139 -6.21 21.61 -2.59
N ASP A 140 -7.03 21.01 -1.74
CA ASP A 140 -7.37 21.53 -0.41
C ASP A 140 -6.65 20.75 0.72
N MET A 141 -5.48 20.20 0.42
CA MET A 141 -4.74 19.38 1.37
C MET A 141 -4.03 20.21 2.43
N PRO A 142 -4.04 19.74 3.70
CA PRO A 142 -3.18 20.33 4.71
C PRO A 142 -1.68 20.25 4.33
N GLY A 143 -0.86 21.13 4.93
CA GLY A 143 0.56 21.21 4.62
C GLY A 143 1.40 19.97 4.94
N PHE A 144 0.86 19.02 5.70
CA PHE A 144 1.52 17.75 6.02
C PHE A 144 1.19 16.63 5.02
N VAL A 145 0.41 16.93 3.97
CA VAL A 145 0.07 15.97 2.91
C VAL A 145 0.73 16.42 1.62
N TRP A 146 1.50 15.54 1.00
CA TRP A 146 2.10 15.79 -0.31
C TRP A 146 1.44 14.94 -1.37
N ASN A 147 1.10 15.56 -2.47
CA ASN A 147 0.66 14.84 -3.65
C ASN A 147 1.87 14.59 -4.55
N MET A 148 2.14 13.34 -4.88
CA MET A 148 3.31 12.93 -5.66
C MET A 148 3.08 13.00 -7.17
N ASP A 149 1.85 13.34 -7.61
CA ASP A 149 1.50 13.39 -9.04
C ASP A 149 1.90 14.69 -9.74
N GLN A 150 2.47 15.66 -9.03
CA GLN A 150 2.61 17.02 -9.53
C GLN A 150 4.03 17.47 -9.87
N ASP A 151 4.92 16.53 -10.11
CA ASP A 151 6.27 16.91 -10.55
C ASP A 151 6.52 16.60 -12.02
#